data_ddbcce3d3710c3a5fee1f86ac52cb316
#
_entry.id   ddbcce3d3710c3a5fee1f86ac52cb316
#
_cell.length_a   1.000
_cell.length_b   1.000
_cell.length_c   1.000
_cell.angle_alpha   90.00
_cell.angle_beta   90.00
_cell.angle_gamma   90.00
#
_symmetry.space_group_name_H-M   'P 1'
#
loop_
_entity.id
_entity.type
_entity.pdbx_description
1 polymer ?
#
loop_
_entity_poly.entity_id
_entity_poly.type
_entity_poly.pdbx_seq_one_letter_code
_entity_poly.pdbx_strand_id
1 'polypeptide(L)'
;MYDYLIVGAGFYGSICAHELTKKGNKVCVIDNRHHIGGNCHTENRDGINVHTYGPHIFHTSNEQVWKWINQFVEFNNFTLRPVANYKGEIYSLPFNMWTFNKLWNVVTPKEVQDIIDSQSVGIDTPSNLEEQSIKLVGSDIYEKLIKHYTAKQWRKDPKELPKEIITRLPVRLTYDNNYFNDKYQGIPIGGYTQIFEKLLEGIEVKLGVDYFKDELPEHNKVIYTGPIDKYFNYKYGELEYKTTRFEHYIFGTDNYQGCAVMNYTDSETTHTRTIEHKHFEPDVKTELTWVTWEYPTEYKADKTEPYYPVNDKENTDMYLKYKDEANKLENIHFGGRLAEYKYYDMHQVIESALNYIKKEI
;
A
#
# COMPACT_ATOMS: atom_id res chain seq x y z
N MET A 1 -3.67 13.23 -32.94
CA MET A 1 -2.88 13.91 -31.90
C MET A 1 -3.74 14.03 -30.64
N TYR A 2 -3.22 13.72 -29.45
CA TYR A 2 -3.86 13.84 -28.14
C TYR A 2 -3.39 15.12 -27.44
N ASP A 3 -4.23 15.71 -26.62
CA ASP A 3 -3.83 16.81 -25.75
C ASP A 3 -2.94 16.29 -24.62
N TYR A 4 -3.28 15.11 -24.09
CA TYR A 4 -2.50 14.47 -23.02
C TYR A 4 -2.26 12.98 -23.31
N LEU A 5 -1.02 12.53 -23.11
CA LEU A 5 -0.65 11.14 -22.93
C LEU A 5 -0.44 10.88 -21.43
N ILE A 6 -1.15 9.92 -20.88
CA ILE A 6 -1.01 9.54 -19.47
C ILE A 6 -0.31 8.19 -19.40
N VAL A 7 0.78 8.15 -18.65
CA VAL A 7 1.60 6.95 -18.45
C VAL A 7 1.31 6.36 -17.08
N GLY A 8 0.59 5.25 -17.08
CA GLY A 8 0.12 4.52 -15.90
C GLY A 8 -1.40 4.61 -15.73
N ALA A 9 -2.07 3.43 -15.70
CA ALA A 9 -3.51 3.27 -15.53
C ALA A 9 -3.91 2.95 -14.06
N GLY A 10 -3.10 3.36 -13.08
CA GLY A 10 -3.43 3.33 -11.64
C GLY A 10 -4.27 4.55 -11.22
N PHE A 11 -4.54 4.72 -9.92
CA PHE A 11 -5.41 5.82 -9.43
C PHE A 11 -5.00 7.19 -9.97
N TYR A 12 -3.71 7.57 -9.86
CA TYR A 12 -3.30 8.91 -10.28
C TYR A 12 -3.61 9.17 -11.76
N GLY A 13 -3.14 8.28 -12.64
CA GLY A 13 -3.34 8.44 -14.08
C GLY A 13 -4.80 8.35 -14.51
N SER A 14 -5.56 7.39 -13.97
CA SER A 14 -6.98 7.23 -14.31
C SER A 14 -7.84 8.42 -13.86
N ILE A 15 -7.54 9.02 -12.69
CA ILE A 15 -8.21 10.24 -12.22
C ILE A 15 -7.89 11.42 -13.12
N CYS A 16 -6.62 11.61 -13.46
CA CYS A 16 -6.21 12.66 -14.39
C CYS A 16 -6.89 12.50 -15.76
N ALA A 17 -6.92 11.26 -16.29
CA ALA A 17 -7.59 10.95 -17.54
C ALA A 17 -9.08 11.33 -17.52
N HIS A 18 -9.77 10.89 -16.47
CA HIS A 18 -11.21 11.16 -16.27
C HIS A 18 -11.51 12.66 -16.21
N GLU A 19 -10.83 13.38 -15.33
CA GLU A 19 -11.10 14.79 -15.10
C GLU A 19 -10.68 15.68 -16.30
N LEU A 20 -9.58 15.34 -16.99
CA LEU A 20 -9.19 16.04 -18.22
C LEU A 20 -10.17 15.81 -19.35
N THR A 21 -10.66 14.58 -19.54
CA THR A 21 -11.66 14.26 -20.57
C THR A 21 -12.98 14.97 -20.30
N LYS A 22 -13.43 15.05 -19.04
CA LYS A 22 -14.62 15.84 -18.66
C LYS A 22 -14.51 17.32 -19.02
N LYS A 23 -13.30 17.85 -19.14
CA LYS A 23 -13.03 19.23 -19.54
C LYS A 23 -12.80 19.40 -21.05
N GLY A 24 -13.05 18.32 -21.82
CA GLY A 24 -13.01 18.35 -23.28
C GLY A 24 -11.65 18.04 -23.89
N ASN A 25 -10.64 17.66 -23.09
CA ASN A 25 -9.34 17.27 -23.63
C ASN A 25 -9.39 15.86 -24.26
N LYS A 26 -8.65 15.66 -25.32
CA LYS A 26 -8.44 14.36 -25.94
C LYS A 26 -7.27 13.65 -25.23
N VAL A 27 -7.58 12.56 -24.52
CA VAL A 27 -6.63 11.84 -23.66
C VAL A 27 -6.40 10.42 -24.17
N CYS A 28 -5.15 9.95 -24.09
CA CYS A 28 -4.79 8.56 -24.24
C CYS A 28 -4.04 8.10 -22.99
N VAL A 29 -4.40 6.92 -22.46
CA VAL A 29 -3.70 6.27 -21.34
C VAL A 29 -2.91 5.09 -21.88
N ILE A 30 -1.66 4.96 -21.43
CA ILE A 30 -0.84 3.77 -21.68
C ILE A 30 -0.40 3.14 -20.35
N ASP A 31 -0.28 1.83 -20.31
CA ASP A 31 0.30 1.11 -19.17
C ASP A 31 1.13 -0.08 -19.69
N ASN A 32 2.29 -0.35 -19.06
CA ASN A 32 3.13 -1.48 -19.41
C ASN A 32 2.53 -2.84 -18.96
N ARG A 33 1.60 -2.83 -18.04
CA ARG A 33 0.82 -4.01 -17.63
C ARG A 33 -0.31 -4.30 -18.63
N HIS A 34 -0.81 -5.54 -18.59
CA HIS A 34 -1.95 -5.97 -19.42
C HIS A 34 -3.31 -5.77 -18.74
N HIS A 35 -3.38 -4.92 -17.73
CA HIS A 35 -4.60 -4.59 -16.98
C HIS A 35 -4.54 -3.15 -16.47
N ILE A 36 -5.72 -2.59 -16.20
CA ILE A 36 -5.89 -1.29 -15.53
C ILE A 36 -5.87 -1.46 -14.00
N GLY A 37 -5.81 -0.36 -13.28
CA GLY A 37 -5.92 -0.32 -11.82
C GLY A 37 -4.58 -0.32 -11.09
N GLY A 38 -3.48 -0.51 -11.80
CA GLY A 38 -2.15 -0.55 -11.16
C GLY A 38 -2.10 -1.57 -10.02
N ASN A 39 -1.58 -1.19 -8.86
CA ASN A 39 -1.52 -2.09 -7.69
C ASN A 39 -2.89 -2.35 -7.05
N CYS A 40 -3.93 -1.57 -7.38
CA CYS A 40 -5.28 -1.79 -6.88
C CYS A 40 -6.12 -2.73 -7.78
N HIS A 41 -5.49 -3.34 -8.80
CA HIS A 41 -6.17 -4.29 -9.66
C HIS A 41 -6.72 -5.48 -8.87
N THR A 42 -7.98 -5.80 -9.11
CA THR A 42 -8.69 -6.97 -8.57
C THR A 42 -9.19 -7.83 -9.70
N GLU A 43 -9.05 -9.14 -9.57
CA GLU A 43 -9.58 -10.12 -10.51
C GLU A 43 -10.67 -10.95 -9.84
N ASN A 44 -11.80 -11.13 -10.51
CA ASN A 44 -12.79 -12.09 -10.04
C ASN A 44 -12.34 -13.51 -10.42
N ARG A 45 -12.01 -14.32 -9.40
CA ARG A 45 -11.64 -15.71 -9.54
C ARG A 45 -12.64 -16.57 -8.77
N ASP A 46 -13.38 -17.40 -9.48
CA ASP A 46 -14.38 -18.31 -8.90
C ASP A 46 -15.41 -17.58 -7.99
N GLY A 47 -15.79 -16.37 -8.36
CA GLY A 47 -16.73 -15.53 -7.61
C GLY A 47 -16.11 -14.74 -6.46
N ILE A 48 -14.80 -14.83 -6.25
CA ILE A 48 -14.05 -14.09 -5.21
C ILE A 48 -13.22 -13.00 -5.88
N ASN A 49 -13.31 -11.77 -5.40
CA ASN A 49 -12.49 -10.66 -5.87
C ASN A 49 -11.09 -10.71 -5.23
N VAL A 50 -10.13 -11.25 -5.98
CA VAL A 50 -8.73 -11.43 -5.54
C VAL A 50 -7.96 -10.13 -5.78
N HIS A 51 -7.41 -9.54 -4.73
CA HIS A 51 -6.50 -8.40 -4.82
C HIS A 51 -5.13 -8.89 -5.29
N THR A 52 -4.80 -8.63 -6.55
CA THR A 52 -3.62 -9.22 -7.21
C THR A 52 -2.30 -8.81 -6.57
N TYR A 53 -2.23 -7.60 -6.03
CA TYR A 53 -1.00 -7.01 -5.48
C TYR A 53 -1.07 -6.72 -3.98
N GLY A 54 -1.67 -7.65 -3.24
CA GLY A 54 -1.80 -7.56 -1.78
C GLY A 54 -3.09 -6.87 -1.31
N PRO A 55 -3.33 -6.88 0.00
CA PRO A 55 -4.59 -6.39 0.56
C PRO A 55 -4.68 -4.87 0.43
N HIS A 56 -5.65 -4.40 -0.31
CA HIS A 56 -5.98 -3.00 -0.43
C HIS A 56 -7.29 -2.73 0.29
N ILE A 57 -7.23 -2.02 1.41
CA ILE A 57 -8.39 -1.56 2.15
C ILE A 57 -8.46 -0.05 2.02
N PHE A 58 -9.56 0.47 1.48
CA PHE A 58 -9.75 1.91 1.38
C PHE A 58 -10.08 2.48 2.76
N HIS A 59 -9.38 3.53 3.15
CA HIS A 59 -9.63 4.25 4.39
C HIS A 59 -9.32 5.73 4.22
N THR A 60 -10.06 6.61 4.86
CA THR A 60 -9.82 8.05 4.85
C THR A 60 -10.63 8.76 5.92
N SER A 61 -10.09 9.87 6.44
CA SER A 61 -10.86 10.86 7.20
C SER A 61 -11.24 12.09 6.35
N ASN A 62 -10.76 12.16 5.09
CA ASN A 62 -11.09 13.22 4.14
C ASN A 62 -12.46 12.95 3.51
N GLU A 63 -13.47 13.71 3.96
CA GLU A 63 -14.86 13.57 3.49
C GLU A 63 -15.03 13.89 2.01
N GLN A 64 -14.21 14.78 1.43
CA GLN A 64 -14.28 15.12 0.01
C GLN A 64 -13.81 13.93 -0.85
N VAL A 65 -12.70 13.29 -0.46
CA VAL A 65 -12.18 12.08 -1.12
C VAL A 65 -13.19 10.94 -0.99
N TRP A 66 -13.77 10.74 0.20
CA TRP A 66 -14.79 9.71 0.41
C TRP A 66 -16.01 9.92 -0.47
N LYS A 67 -16.56 11.15 -0.51
CA LYS A 67 -17.69 11.49 -1.39
C LYS A 67 -17.36 11.36 -2.88
N TRP A 68 -16.13 11.68 -3.25
CA TRP A 68 -15.70 11.58 -4.63
C TRP A 68 -15.61 10.12 -5.11
N ILE A 69 -14.96 9.25 -4.34
CA ILE A 69 -14.80 7.84 -4.74
C ILE A 69 -16.12 7.07 -4.75
N ASN A 70 -17.05 7.41 -3.86
CA ASN A 70 -18.38 6.82 -3.81
C ASN A 70 -19.29 7.18 -5.00
N GLN A 71 -18.87 8.07 -5.89
CA GLN A 71 -19.57 8.31 -7.16
C GLN A 71 -19.35 7.16 -8.16
N PHE A 72 -18.30 6.38 -7.99
CA PHE A 72 -17.91 5.30 -8.89
C PHE A 72 -18.30 3.92 -8.37
N VAL A 73 -18.37 3.72 -7.07
CA VAL A 73 -18.59 2.40 -6.47
C VAL A 73 -19.21 2.54 -5.08
N GLU A 74 -19.98 1.55 -4.66
CA GLU A 74 -20.43 1.38 -3.29
C GLU A 74 -19.37 0.62 -2.49
N PHE A 75 -19.07 1.09 -1.28
CA PHE A 75 -18.19 0.42 -0.32
C PHE A 75 -18.98 -0.34 0.72
N ASN A 76 -18.51 -1.53 1.06
CA ASN A 76 -19.04 -2.26 2.23
C ASN A 76 -18.49 -1.67 3.53
N ASN A 77 -18.93 -2.23 4.66
CA ASN A 77 -18.49 -1.82 6.00
C ASN A 77 -17.32 -2.65 6.53
N PHE A 78 -16.45 -3.15 5.63
CA PHE A 78 -15.32 -3.95 6.04
C PHE A 78 -14.39 -3.14 6.96
N THR A 79 -14.05 -3.74 8.10
CA THR A 79 -13.11 -3.18 9.07
C THR A 79 -11.90 -4.10 9.16
N LEU A 80 -10.71 -3.59 8.88
CA LEU A 80 -9.48 -4.37 8.94
C LEU A 80 -9.12 -4.68 10.40
N ARG A 81 -9.08 -5.97 10.74
CA ARG A 81 -8.67 -6.51 12.04
C ARG A 81 -7.68 -7.65 11.82
N PRO A 82 -6.42 -7.33 11.49
CA PRO A 82 -5.42 -8.36 11.21
C PRO A 82 -5.02 -9.08 12.50
N VAL A 83 -4.46 -10.26 12.35
CA VAL A 83 -3.85 -11.01 13.45
C VAL A 83 -2.39 -11.29 13.17
N ALA A 84 -1.60 -11.49 14.22
CA ALA A 84 -0.24 -12.01 14.14
C ALA A 84 -0.21 -13.48 14.56
N ASN A 85 0.46 -14.30 13.76
CA ASN A 85 0.79 -15.67 14.09
C ASN A 85 2.29 -15.73 14.43
N TYR A 86 2.58 -16.06 15.66
CA TYR A 86 3.92 -16.36 16.14
C TYR A 86 4.00 -17.84 16.53
N LYS A 87 4.52 -18.70 15.64
CA LYS A 87 4.69 -20.14 15.89
C LYS A 87 3.40 -20.84 16.37
N GLY A 88 2.26 -20.48 15.78
CA GLY A 88 0.94 -21.01 16.13
C GLY A 88 0.20 -20.26 17.24
N GLU A 89 0.84 -19.32 17.93
CA GLU A 89 0.16 -18.43 18.87
C GLU A 89 -0.43 -17.22 18.13
N ILE A 90 -1.73 -16.97 18.30
CA ILE A 90 -2.45 -15.89 17.62
C ILE A 90 -2.60 -14.68 18.54
N TYR A 91 -2.23 -13.50 18.01
CA TYR A 91 -2.31 -12.22 18.68
C TYR A 91 -3.12 -11.23 17.86
N SER A 92 -3.92 -10.38 18.52
CA SER A 92 -4.65 -9.30 17.87
C SER A 92 -3.71 -8.17 17.42
N LEU A 93 -3.97 -7.59 16.26
CA LEU A 93 -3.31 -6.39 15.75
C LEU A 93 -4.37 -5.31 15.40
N PRO A 94 -4.01 -4.01 15.45
CA PRO A 94 -2.76 -3.44 15.97
C PRO A 94 -2.59 -3.78 17.45
N PHE A 95 -1.44 -3.45 18.07
CA PHE A 95 -1.25 -3.75 19.50
C PHE A 95 -2.30 -3.07 20.35
N ASN A 96 -3.07 -3.86 21.07
CA ASN A 96 -4.23 -3.42 21.86
C ASN A 96 -4.38 -4.29 23.11
N MET A 97 -5.38 -4.01 23.94
CA MET A 97 -5.59 -4.75 25.19
C MET A 97 -5.74 -6.27 25.02
N TRP A 98 -6.27 -6.76 23.87
CA TRP A 98 -6.31 -8.20 23.58
C TRP A 98 -4.90 -8.78 23.40
N THR A 99 -4.01 -8.04 22.75
CA THR A 99 -2.59 -8.43 22.57
C THR A 99 -1.89 -8.51 23.91
N PHE A 100 -2.03 -7.47 24.73
CA PHE A 100 -1.40 -7.39 26.05
C PHE A 100 -1.95 -8.42 27.03
N ASN A 101 -3.28 -8.60 27.06
CA ASN A 101 -3.93 -9.64 27.87
C ASN A 101 -3.43 -11.03 27.48
N LYS A 102 -3.37 -11.35 26.17
CA LYS A 102 -2.89 -12.65 25.67
C LYS A 102 -1.43 -12.91 26.06
N LEU A 103 -0.57 -11.88 26.03
CA LEU A 103 0.86 -12.05 26.28
C LEU A 103 1.21 -12.02 27.77
N TRP A 104 0.59 -11.11 28.55
CA TRP A 104 0.98 -10.81 29.94
C TRP A 104 -0.11 -11.14 30.96
N ASN A 105 -1.28 -11.60 30.52
CA ASN A 105 -2.45 -11.87 31.40
C ASN A 105 -2.89 -10.66 32.21
N VAL A 106 -2.76 -9.44 31.66
CA VAL A 106 -3.16 -8.16 32.24
C VAL A 106 -4.56 -7.77 31.76
N VAL A 107 -5.28 -6.95 32.56
CA VAL A 107 -6.65 -6.54 32.23
C VAL A 107 -6.84 -5.02 32.23
N THR A 108 -5.88 -4.26 32.75
CA THR A 108 -6.00 -2.80 32.83
C THR A 108 -4.86 -2.09 32.05
N PRO A 109 -5.13 -0.88 31.52
CA PRO A 109 -4.11 -0.06 30.89
C PRO A 109 -2.89 0.23 31.79
N LYS A 110 -3.13 0.38 33.11
CA LYS A 110 -2.03 0.65 34.04
C LYS A 110 -1.06 -0.53 34.16
N GLU A 111 -1.58 -1.75 34.28
CA GLU A 111 -0.72 -2.96 34.29
C GLU A 111 0.12 -3.07 33.02
N VAL A 112 -0.47 -2.77 31.85
CA VAL A 112 0.26 -2.73 30.58
C VAL A 112 1.40 -1.72 30.63
N GLN A 113 1.10 -0.49 31.08
CA GLN A 113 2.11 0.59 31.13
C GLN A 113 3.23 0.24 32.11
N ASP A 114 2.92 -0.31 33.28
CA ASP A 114 3.92 -0.71 34.28
C ASP A 114 4.89 -1.78 33.71
N ILE A 115 4.38 -2.72 32.89
CA ILE A 115 5.23 -3.72 32.21
C ILE A 115 6.09 -3.06 31.13
N ILE A 116 5.52 -2.23 30.25
CA ILE A 116 6.26 -1.52 29.20
C ILE A 116 7.38 -0.68 29.83
N ASP A 117 7.07 0.08 30.88
CA ASP A 117 8.05 0.92 31.58
C ASP A 117 9.20 0.07 32.18
N SER A 118 8.87 -1.08 32.75
CA SER A 118 9.87 -2.00 33.31
C SER A 118 10.79 -2.61 32.25
N GLN A 119 10.25 -2.86 31.04
CA GLN A 119 10.98 -3.46 29.93
C GLN A 119 11.77 -2.45 29.09
N SER A 120 11.46 -1.16 29.21
CA SER A 120 12.11 -0.07 28.47
C SER A 120 13.14 0.73 29.30
N VAL A 121 13.51 0.26 30.49
CA VAL A 121 14.49 0.90 31.36
C VAL A 121 15.80 1.14 30.61
N GLY A 122 16.31 2.38 30.68
CA GLY A 122 17.55 2.78 30.00
C GLY A 122 17.42 3.27 28.59
N ILE A 123 16.20 3.28 28.02
CA ILE A 123 15.92 3.84 26.71
C ILE A 123 15.23 5.20 26.85
N ASP A 124 16.01 6.25 27.08
CA ASP A 124 15.46 7.62 27.19
C ASP A 124 15.14 8.21 25.81
N THR A 125 16.10 8.15 24.89
CA THR A 125 15.97 8.67 23.53
C THR A 125 16.31 7.56 22.52
N PRO A 126 15.29 6.90 21.93
CA PRO A 126 15.51 5.84 20.94
C PRO A 126 16.30 6.33 19.73
N SER A 127 17.31 5.57 19.31
CA SER A 127 18.18 5.85 18.17
C SER A 127 17.80 5.08 16.89
N ASN A 128 17.11 3.96 17.03
CA ASN A 128 16.77 3.05 15.95
C ASN A 128 15.37 2.42 16.16
N LEU A 129 14.94 1.58 15.22
CA LEU A 129 13.62 0.94 15.25
C LEU A 129 13.47 -0.02 16.45
N GLU A 130 14.50 -0.79 16.81
CA GLU A 130 14.44 -1.69 17.96
C GLU A 130 14.15 -0.93 19.25
N GLU A 131 14.96 0.07 19.58
CA GLU A 131 14.81 0.87 20.80
C GLU A 131 13.44 1.59 20.82
N GLN A 132 13.02 2.14 19.67
CA GLN A 132 11.71 2.78 19.57
C GLN A 132 10.57 1.78 19.78
N SER A 133 10.67 0.56 19.26
CA SER A 133 9.67 -0.48 19.47
C SER A 133 9.60 -0.90 20.94
N ILE A 134 10.74 -1.16 21.57
CA ILE A 134 10.80 -1.54 23.00
C ILE A 134 10.19 -0.44 23.87
N LYS A 135 10.48 0.82 23.57
CA LYS A 135 9.90 1.95 24.28
C LYS A 135 8.38 2.06 24.12
N LEU A 136 7.84 1.69 22.97
CA LEU A 136 6.40 1.77 22.68
C LEU A 136 5.60 0.60 23.25
N VAL A 137 6.13 -0.62 23.19
CA VAL A 137 5.36 -1.84 23.46
C VAL A 137 6.05 -2.87 24.35
N GLY A 138 7.26 -2.59 24.83
CA GLY A 138 8.08 -3.50 25.64
C GLY A 138 8.87 -4.51 24.81
N SER A 139 9.90 -5.09 25.45
CA SER A 139 10.82 -6.04 24.80
C SER A 139 10.13 -7.34 24.38
N ASP A 140 9.16 -7.82 25.17
CA ASP A 140 8.48 -9.09 24.85
C ASP A 140 7.68 -9.02 23.55
N ILE A 141 6.96 -7.91 23.34
CA ILE A 141 6.22 -7.67 22.08
C ILE A 141 7.19 -7.42 20.94
N TYR A 142 8.26 -6.65 21.16
CA TYR A 142 9.28 -6.44 20.16
C TYR A 142 9.85 -7.78 19.66
N GLU A 143 10.35 -8.63 20.53
CA GLU A 143 10.98 -9.90 20.18
C GLU A 143 10.00 -10.86 19.47
N LYS A 144 8.75 -10.94 19.98
CA LYS A 144 7.77 -11.89 19.48
C LYS A 144 7.03 -11.42 18.21
N LEU A 145 6.68 -10.13 18.12
CA LEU A 145 5.70 -9.67 17.11
C LEU A 145 6.28 -8.63 16.13
N ILE A 146 7.43 -8.00 16.41
CA ILE A 146 7.98 -6.93 15.55
C ILE A 146 9.29 -7.35 14.88
N LYS A 147 10.24 -7.82 15.64
CA LYS A 147 11.64 -8.05 15.23
C LYS A 147 11.77 -8.80 13.92
N HIS A 148 11.29 -10.04 13.87
CA HIS A 148 11.48 -10.90 12.71
C HIS A 148 10.56 -10.53 11.54
N TYR A 149 9.35 -10.02 11.82
CA TYR A 149 8.48 -9.48 10.78
C TYR A 149 9.14 -8.29 10.07
N THR A 150 9.67 -7.35 10.84
CA THR A 150 10.37 -6.18 10.32
C THR A 150 11.65 -6.58 9.57
N ALA A 151 12.45 -7.47 10.15
CA ALA A 151 13.66 -7.97 9.51
C ALA A 151 13.36 -8.66 8.16
N LYS A 152 12.29 -9.45 8.05
CA LYS A 152 11.83 -10.03 6.78
C LYS A 152 11.41 -8.95 5.78
N GLN A 153 10.55 -8.01 6.22
CA GLN A 153 9.98 -6.97 5.37
C GLN A 153 11.04 -6.00 4.83
N TRP A 154 12.01 -5.63 5.68
CA TRP A 154 13.04 -4.66 5.33
C TRP A 154 14.35 -5.30 4.86
N ARG A 155 14.53 -6.63 5.11
CA ARG A 155 15.77 -7.37 4.82
C ARG A 155 17.02 -6.71 5.46
N LYS A 156 16.82 -6.08 6.59
CA LYS A 156 17.82 -5.40 7.42
C LYS A 156 17.55 -5.71 8.89
N ASP A 157 18.58 -5.66 9.72
CA ASP A 157 18.40 -5.74 11.16
C ASP A 157 17.59 -4.51 11.64
N PRO A 158 16.57 -4.65 12.51
CA PRO A 158 15.84 -3.52 13.08
C PRO A 158 16.73 -2.47 13.76
N LYS A 159 17.91 -2.83 14.25
CA LYS A 159 18.89 -1.88 14.80
C LYS A 159 19.48 -0.91 13.76
N GLU A 160 19.46 -1.32 12.48
CA GLU A 160 19.96 -0.52 11.36
C GLU A 160 18.86 0.33 10.72
N LEU A 161 17.62 0.17 11.17
CA LEU A 161 16.45 0.85 10.61
C LEU A 161 16.11 2.12 11.38
N PRO A 162 15.66 3.19 10.67
CA PRO A 162 15.19 4.42 11.31
C PRO A 162 13.99 4.18 12.22
N LYS A 163 13.99 4.83 13.38
CA LYS A 163 12.91 4.73 14.37
C LYS A 163 11.54 5.18 13.84
N GLU A 164 11.51 6.04 12.86
CA GLU A 164 10.31 6.60 12.24
C GLU A 164 9.43 5.53 11.57
N ILE A 165 10.01 4.41 11.16
CA ILE A 165 9.28 3.30 10.52
C ILE A 165 8.21 2.73 11.45
N ILE A 166 8.52 2.56 12.75
CA ILE A 166 7.58 1.95 13.71
C ILE A 166 6.56 2.93 14.26
N THR A 167 6.78 4.24 14.14
CA THR A 167 5.88 5.26 14.71
C THR A 167 4.48 5.24 14.10
N ARG A 168 4.34 4.62 12.93
CA ARG A 168 3.03 4.47 12.25
C ARG A 168 2.17 3.36 12.83
N LEU A 169 2.75 2.44 13.61
CA LEU A 169 2.02 1.31 14.15
C LEU A 169 1.15 1.76 15.32
N PRO A 170 -0.18 1.61 15.23
CA PRO A 170 -1.06 2.02 16.33
C PRO A 170 -0.83 1.14 17.57
N VAL A 171 -0.71 1.79 18.73
CA VAL A 171 -0.71 1.15 20.04
C VAL A 171 -1.88 1.71 20.83
N ARG A 172 -2.76 0.83 21.30
CA ARG A 172 -4.00 1.23 21.95
C ARG A 172 -4.15 0.55 23.30
N LEU A 173 -4.32 1.35 24.34
CA LEU A 173 -4.65 0.87 25.67
C LEU A 173 -6.20 0.70 25.83
N THR A 174 -6.83 0.17 24.77
CA THR A 174 -8.24 -0.16 24.70
C THR A 174 -8.42 -1.52 24.02
N TYR A 175 -9.60 -2.10 24.09
CA TYR A 175 -9.96 -3.35 23.40
C TYR A 175 -10.39 -3.14 21.94
N ASP A 176 -10.15 -1.95 21.37
CA ASP A 176 -10.40 -1.68 19.97
C ASP A 176 -9.28 -2.27 19.09
N ASN A 177 -9.64 -3.20 18.22
CA ASN A 177 -8.73 -3.88 17.27
C ASN A 177 -8.91 -3.41 15.82
N ASN A 178 -9.62 -2.31 15.59
CA ASN A 178 -9.66 -1.69 14.28
C ASN A 178 -8.24 -1.19 13.90
N TYR A 179 -7.74 -1.60 12.74
CA TYR A 179 -6.38 -1.22 12.32
C TYR A 179 -6.26 0.27 12.04
N PHE A 180 -7.24 0.86 11.35
CA PHE A 180 -7.21 2.28 10.99
C PHE A 180 -7.94 3.16 12.01
N ASN A 181 -7.49 4.41 12.13
CA ASN A 181 -8.14 5.44 12.94
C ASN A 181 -9.08 6.34 12.09
N ASP A 182 -9.17 6.08 10.79
CA ASP A 182 -9.93 6.89 9.86
C ASP A 182 -11.44 6.77 10.06
N LYS A 183 -12.15 7.85 9.75
CA LYS A 183 -13.61 7.92 9.86
C LYS A 183 -14.33 6.96 8.91
N TYR A 184 -13.78 6.77 7.72
CA TYR A 184 -14.32 5.91 6.68
C TYR A 184 -13.33 4.81 6.32
N GLN A 185 -13.81 3.60 6.16
CA GLN A 185 -13.06 2.48 5.63
C GLN A 185 -14.01 1.46 4.98
N GLY A 186 -13.52 0.65 4.07
CA GLY A 186 -14.28 -0.39 3.40
C GLY A 186 -13.56 -0.97 2.19
N ILE A 187 -14.22 -1.94 1.59
CA ILE A 187 -13.84 -2.56 0.32
C ILE A 187 -14.93 -2.23 -0.71
N PRO A 188 -14.57 -1.86 -1.95
CA PRO A 188 -15.56 -1.68 -3.00
C PRO A 188 -16.26 -3.01 -3.29
N ILE A 189 -17.58 -3.01 -3.22
CA ILE A 189 -18.41 -4.18 -3.54
C ILE A 189 -18.18 -4.55 -5.00
N GLY A 190 -17.71 -5.77 -5.27
CA GLY A 190 -17.31 -6.23 -6.61
C GLY A 190 -15.87 -5.89 -7.00
N GLY A 191 -15.02 -5.46 -6.07
CA GLY A 191 -13.59 -5.22 -6.25
C GLY A 191 -13.23 -3.83 -6.78
N TYR A 192 -11.93 -3.52 -6.81
CA TYR A 192 -11.42 -2.20 -7.19
C TYR A 192 -11.43 -1.94 -8.70
N THR A 193 -11.27 -2.96 -9.54
CA THR A 193 -11.06 -2.78 -11.00
C THR A 193 -12.20 -2.01 -11.65
N GLN A 194 -13.44 -2.20 -11.22
CA GLN A 194 -14.60 -1.47 -11.72
C GLN A 194 -14.52 0.06 -11.52
N ILE A 195 -13.77 0.55 -10.53
CA ILE A 195 -13.55 1.99 -10.35
C ILE A 195 -12.78 2.54 -11.56
N PHE A 196 -11.76 1.81 -11.98
CA PHE A 196 -10.91 2.20 -13.11
C PHE A 196 -11.64 2.05 -14.44
N GLU A 197 -12.50 1.02 -14.58
CA GLU A 197 -13.38 0.87 -15.75
C GLU A 197 -14.29 2.10 -15.93
N LYS A 198 -14.88 2.60 -14.83
CA LYS A 198 -15.71 3.81 -14.86
C LYS A 198 -14.92 5.09 -15.05
N LEU A 199 -13.71 5.21 -14.44
CA LEU A 199 -12.86 6.37 -14.63
C LEU A 199 -12.34 6.49 -16.07
N LEU A 200 -12.13 5.37 -16.74
CA LEU A 200 -11.57 5.30 -18.08
C LEU A 200 -12.64 5.07 -19.17
N GLU A 201 -13.91 5.12 -18.80
CA GLU A 201 -15.01 4.94 -19.78
C GLU A 201 -14.94 6.00 -20.89
N GLY A 202 -14.92 5.52 -22.14
CA GLY A 202 -14.81 6.37 -23.33
C GLY A 202 -13.42 6.97 -23.60
N ILE A 203 -12.41 6.62 -22.80
CA ILE A 203 -11.02 7.05 -22.96
C ILE A 203 -10.22 5.93 -23.64
N GLU A 204 -9.37 6.27 -24.60
CA GLU A 204 -8.49 5.29 -25.23
C GLU A 204 -7.41 4.81 -24.25
N VAL A 205 -7.36 3.50 -24.01
CA VAL A 205 -6.38 2.85 -23.13
C VAL A 205 -5.61 1.80 -23.92
N LYS A 206 -4.28 1.90 -23.92
CA LYS A 206 -3.39 0.92 -24.56
C LYS A 206 -2.56 0.22 -23.47
N LEU A 207 -2.85 -1.05 -23.28
CA LEU A 207 -2.17 -1.90 -22.29
C LEU A 207 -1.02 -2.66 -22.96
N GLY A 208 -0.01 -3.04 -22.15
CA GLY A 208 1.21 -3.70 -22.63
C GLY A 208 2.14 -2.76 -23.40
N VAL A 209 2.04 -1.44 -23.20
CA VAL A 209 2.84 -0.41 -23.88
C VAL A 209 3.86 0.17 -22.90
N ASP A 210 5.14 -0.01 -23.19
CA ASP A 210 6.26 0.58 -22.43
C ASP A 210 6.62 1.96 -23.00
N TYR A 211 6.48 3.00 -22.18
CA TYR A 211 6.75 4.40 -22.56
C TYR A 211 8.14 4.63 -23.19
N PHE A 212 9.12 3.83 -22.84
CA PHE A 212 10.52 4.01 -23.29
C PHE A 212 10.91 3.11 -24.48
N LYS A 213 10.07 2.13 -24.84
CA LYS A 213 10.45 1.11 -25.84
C LYS A 213 9.52 1.08 -27.05
N ASP A 214 8.25 1.45 -26.86
CA ASP A 214 7.24 1.34 -27.89
C ASP A 214 6.99 2.68 -28.60
N GLU A 215 6.35 2.61 -29.78
CA GLU A 215 5.92 3.79 -30.51
C GLU A 215 4.72 4.43 -29.77
N LEU A 216 4.87 5.69 -29.41
CA LEU A 216 3.88 6.44 -28.65
C LEU A 216 2.90 7.19 -29.57
N PRO A 217 1.63 7.32 -29.21
CA PRO A 217 0.68 8.19 -29.91
C PRO A 217 1.16 9.64 -29.88
N GLU A 218 0.92 10.41 -30.97
CA GLU A 218 1.20 11.84 -31.00
C GLU A 218 0.42 12.59 -29.91
N HIS A 219 1.10 13.39 -29.12
CA HIS A 219 0.55 14.09 -27.95
C HIS A 219 1.25 15.44 -27.71
N ASN A 220 0.58 16.33 -26.97
CA ASN A 220 1.09 17.65 -26.61
C ASN A 220 1.78 17.63 -25.23
N LYS A 221 1.14 17.00 -24.23
CA LYS A 221 1.60 16.94 -22.83
C LYS A 221 1.62 15.51 -22.32
N VAL A 222 2.47 15.25 -21.32
CA VAL A 222 2.58 13.94 -20.65
C VAL A 222 2.26 14.08 -19.16
N ILE A 223 1.50 13.14 -18.63
CA ILE A 223 1.42 12.90 -17.18
C ILE A 223 2.07 11.54 -16.92
N TYR A 224 3.23 11.56 -16.26
CA TYR A 224 4.04 10.38 -16.01
C TYR A 224 3.90 9.93 -14.55
N THR A 225 3.48 8.68 -14.32
CA THR A 225 3.26 8.13 -12.97
C THR A 225 4.23 7.01 -12.59
N GLY A 226 5.17 6.68 -13.47
CA GLY A 226 6.22 5.69 -13.23
C GLY A 226 7.36 6.22 -12.35
N PRO A 227 8.40 5.38 -12.09
CA PRO A 227 9.57 5.79 -11.34
C PRO A 227 10.30 6.98 -11.98
N ILE A 228 10.53 8.04 -11.19
CA ILE A 228 11.14 9.28 -11.72
C ILE A 228 12.59 9.07 -12.16
N ASP A 229 13.36 8.27 -11.44
CA ASP A 229 14.75 7.93 -11.77
C ASP A 229 14.86 7.20 -13.11
N LYS A 230 13.93 6.28 -13.40
CA LYS A 230 13.83 5.60 -14.70
C LYS A 230 13.59 6.60 -15.82
N TYR A 231 12.73 7.61 -15.62
CA TYR A 231 12.47 8.64 -16.63
C TYR A 231 13.76 9.36 -17.04
N PHE A 232 14.63 9.64 -16.09
CA PHE A 232 15.94 10.29 -16.33
C PHE A 232 17.08 9.30 -16.56
N ASN A 233 16.77 8.05 -16.94
CA ASN A 233 17.74 6.99 -17.20
C ASN A 233 18.79 6.86 -16.08
N TYR A 234 18.30 6.92 -14.83
CA TYR A 234 19.11 6.75 -13.61
C TYR A 234 20.32 7.71 -13.49
N LYS A 235 20.20 8.91 -14.05
CA LYS A 235 21.27 9.94 -14.14
C LYS A 235 21.96 10.22 -12.79
N TYR A 236 21.25 10.15 -11.67
CA TYR A 236 21.77 10.41 -10.32
C TYR A 236 21.91 9.14 -9.48
N GLY A 237 21.61 7.97 -10.04
CA GLY A 237 21.55 6.67 -9.37
C GLY A 237 20.15 6.11 -9.30
N GLU A 238 20.04 4.82 -8.96
CA GLU A 238 18.76 4.14 -8.76
C GLU A 238 18.17 4.51 -7.39
N LEU A 239 16.92 4.93 -7.37
CA LEU A 239 16.16 5.11 -6.13
C LEU A 239 15.74 3.75 -5.57
N GLU A 240 15.84 3.59 -4.25
CA GLU A 240 15.43 2.34 -3.60
C GLU A 240 13.90 2.26 -3.45
N TYR A 241 13.37 1.09 -3.80
CA TYR A 241 11.98 0.74 -3.53
C TYR A 241 11.89 -0.58 -2.76
N LYS A 242 10.82 -0.76 -2.02
CA LYS A 242 10.43 -2.08 -1.54
C LYS A 242 9.55 -2.75 -2.59
N THR A 243 9.76 -4.04 -2.75
CA THR A 243 8.94 -4.86 -3.64
C THR A 243 8.51 -6.13 -2.94
N THR A 244 7.46 -6.74 -3.45
CA THR A 244 6.81 -7.90 -2.88
C THR A 244 6.42 -8.84 -4.01
N ARG A 245 6.64 -10.13 -3.82
CA ARG A 245 6.14 -11.18 -4.68
C ARG A 245 4.89 -11.79 -4.06
N PHE A 246 3.85 -11.98 -4.85
CA PHE A 246 2.58 -12.57 -4.45
C PHE A 246 2.40 -13.92 -5.10
N GLU A 247 1.98 -14.90 -4.33
CA GLU A 247 1.60 -16.23 -4.81
C GLU A 247 0.14 -16.50 -4.42
N HIS A 248 -0.69 -16.80 -5.42
CA HIS A 248 -2.12 -17.00 -5.23
C HIS A 248 -2.43 -18.49 -5.27
N TYR A 249 -3.08 -18.99 -4.23
CA TYR A 249 -3.46 -20.40 -4.09
C TYR A 249 -4.96 -20.54 -3.90
N ILE A 250 -5.53 -21.59 -4.48
CA ILE A 250 -6.92 -21.99 -4.29
C ILE A 250 -6.98 -23.17 -3.31
N PHE A 251 -7.94 -23.13 -2.39
CA PHE A 251 -8.20 -24.19 -1.42
C PHE A 251 -9.65 -24.63 -1.49
N GLY A 252 -9.88 -25.96 -1.43
CA GLY A 252 -11.21 -26.60 -1.40
C GLY A 252 -11.85 -26.52 0.00
N THR A 253 -11.92 -25.36 0.55
CA THR A 253 -12.62 -25.04 1.82
C THR A 253 -13.22 -23.65 1.72
N ASP A 254 -14.31 -23.41 2.41
CA ASP A 254 -14.96 -22.11 2.47
C ASP A 254 -14.28 -21.12 3.44
N ASN A 255 -13.33 -21.58 4.26
CA ASN A 255 -12.62 -20.78 5.23
C ASN A 255 -11.27 -21.43 5.56
N TYR A 256 -10.16 -20.80 5.14
CA TYR A 256 -8.82 -21.33 5.30
C TYR A 256 -8.16 -20.89 6.62
N GLN A 257 -8.23 -19.61 6.94
CA GLN A 257 -7.51 -19.03 8.08
C GLN A 257 -8.38 -18.23 9.07
N GLY A 258 -9.67 -18.06 8.77
CA GLY A 258 -10.63 -17.42 9.69
C GLY A 258 -10.54 -15.89 9.78
N CYS A 259 -9.71 -15.24 8.95
CA CYS A 259 -9.57 -13.79 8.91
C CYS A 259 -9.04 -13.32 7.55
N ALA A 260 -9.24 -12.05 7.21
CA ALA A 260 -8.77 -11.50 5.94
C ALA A 260 -7.25 -11.44 5.85
N VAL A 261 -6.56 -11.06 6.92
CA VAL A 261 -5.10 -10.87 6.92
C VAL A 261 -4.47 -11.47 8.17
N MET A 262 -3.50 -12.35 7.96
CA MET A 262 -2.69 -12.95 9.02
C MET A 262 -1.20 -12.64 8.76
N ASN A 263 -0.53 -12.01 9.73
CA ASN A 263 0.90 -11.70 9.68
C ASN A 263 1.70 -12.79 10.38
N TYR A 264 2.80 -13.23 9.77
CA TYR A 264 3.70 -14.24 10.35
C TYR A 264 4.94 -13.54 10.92
N THR A 265 5.07 -13.55 12.22
CA THR A 265 6.05 -12.74 12.95
C THR A 265 7.29 -13.51 13.40
N ASP A 266 7.31 -14.82 13.23
CA ASP A 266 8.48 -15.66 13.51
C ASP A 266 9.55 -15.59 12.40
N SER A 267 10.76 -16.10 12.67
CA SER A 267 11.89 -16.16 11.72
C SER A 267 11.88 -17.36 10.78
N GLU A 268 11.09 -18.39 11.06
CA GLU A 268 11.09 -19.67 10.32
C GLU A 268 10.17 -19.59 9.10
N THR A 269 9.08 -18.84 9.21
CA THR A 269 8.13 -18.60 8.12
C THR A 269 8.68 -17.56 7.14
N THR A 270 8.79 -17.94 5.86
CA THR A 270 9.44 -17.09 4.82
C THR A 270 8.56 -15.96 4.31
N HIS A 271 7.25 -16.15 4.26
CA HIS A 271 6.30 -15.09 3.91
C HIS A 271 6.01 -14.19 5.10
N THR A 272 5.62 -12.96 4.83
CA THR A 272 5.26 -12.00 5.90
C THR A 272 3.81 -12.07 6.27
N ARG A 273 2.92 -12.36 5.30
CA ARG A 273 1.49 -12.47 5.57
C ARG A 273 0.77 -13.36 4.56
N THR A 274 -0.40 -13.81 4.96
CA THR A 274 -1.38 -14.45 4.10
C THR A 274 -2.66 -13.63 4.07
N ILE A 275 -3.29 -13.58 2.90
CA ILE A 275 -4.51 -12.82 2.65
C ILE A 275 -5.57 -13.78 2.13
N GLU A 276 -6.63 -14.00 2.87
CA GLU A 276 -7.80 -14.75 2.42
C GLU A 276 -8.87 -13.78 1.91
N HIS A 277 -8.97 -13.69 0.59
CA HIS A 277 -9.71 -12.62 -0.07
C HIS A 277 -11.22 -12.64 0.16
N LYS A 278 -11.80 -13.81 0.35
CA LYS A 278 -13.22 -13.99 0.62
C LYS A 278 -13.72 -13.17 1.82
N HIS A 279 -12.87 -12.99 2.83
CA HIS A 279 -13.22 -12.23 4.02
C HIS A 279 -13.37 -10.72 3.79
N PHE A 280 -12.92 -10.19 2.65
CA PHE A 280 -13.15 -8.79 2.28
C PHE A 280 -14.60 -8.51 1.90
N GLU A 281 -15.29 -9.53 1.37
CA GLU A 281 -16.70 -9.47 0.97
C GLU A 281 -17.45 -10.67 1.59
N PRO A 282 -17.85 -10.58 2.88
CA PRO A 282 -18.37 -11.73 3.65
C PRO A 282 -19.70 -12.30 3.13
N ASP A 283 -20.38 -11.57 2.25
CA ASP A 283 -21.62 -12.04 1.61
C ASP A 283 -21.37 -13.03 0.47
N VAL A 284 -20.13 -13.12 -0.02
CA VAL A 284 -19.73 -14.10 -1.05
C VAL A 284 -19.77 -15.50 -0.48
N LYS A 285 -20.59 -16.38 -1.08
CA LYS A 285 -20.75 -17.77 -0.69
C LYS A 285 -20.13 -18.68 -1.73
N THR A 286 -19.05 -19.35 -1.38
CA THR A 286 -18.32 -20.32 -2.21
C THR A 286 -17.85 -21.49 -1.36
N GLU A 287 -17.68 -22.67 -1.95
CA GLU A 287 -17.11 -23.87 -1.29
C GLU A 287 -15.59 -23.89 -1.30
N LEU A 288 -14.98 -22.90 -1.96
CA LEU A 288 -13.53 -22.72 -2.08
C LEU A 288 -13.12 -21.31 -1.66
N THR A 289 -11.83 -21.12 -1.43
CA THR A 289 -11.27 -19.80 -1.12
C THR A 289 -9.94 -19.58 -1.82
N TRP A 290 -9.66 -18.32 -2.15
CA TRP A 290 -8.37 -17.87 -2.67
C TRP A 290 -7.56 -17.20 -1.56
N VAL A 291 -6.32 -17.67 -1.39
CA VAL A 291 -5.37 -17.15 -0.40
C VAL A 291 -4.11 -16.69 -1.10
N THR A 292 -3.68 -15.48 -0.83
CA THR A 292 -2.42 -14.92 -1.33
C THR A 292 -1.36 -14.95 -0.26
N TRP A 293 -0.19 -15.47 -0.60
CA TRP A 293 1.02 -15.43 0.23
C TRP A 293 1.92 -14.33 -0.25
N GLU A 294 2.38 -13.48 0.68
CA GLU A 294 3.19 -12.30 0.41
C GLU A 294 4.64 -12.50 0.86
N TYR A 295 5.56 -12.41 -0.09
CA TYR A 295 6.99 -12.57 0.12
C TYR A 295 7.72 -11.27 -0.17
N PRO A 296 8.35 -10.62 0.83
CA PRO A 296 9.26 -9.50 0.59
C PRO A 296 10.42 -9.95 -0.30
N THR A 297 10.69 -9.20 -1.36
CA THR A 297 11.77 -9.49 -2.28
C THR A 297 12.66 -8.27 -2.47
N GLU A 298 13.84 -8.47 -3.07
CA GLU A 298 14.73 -7.38 -3.40
C GLU A 298 14.22 -6.62 -4.63
N TYR A 299 14.18 -5.30 -4.53
CA TYR A 299 13.97 -4.46 -5.70
C TYR A 299 15.22 -4.45 -6.58
N LYS A 300 15.02 -4.58 -7.87
CA LYS A 300 16.04 -4.41 -8.92
C LYS A 300 15.40 -3.64 -10.04
N ALA A 301 15.96 -2.48 -10.35
CA ALA A 301 15.49 -1.64 -11.44
C ALA A 301 15.31 -2.43 -12.74
N ASP A 302 14.24 -2.15 -13.46
CA ASP A 302 13.85 -2.82 -14.72
C ASP A 302 13.62 -4.35 -14.66
N LYS A 303 13.70 -4.97 -13.47
CA LYS A 303 13.50 -6.42 -13.28
C LYS A 303 12.36 -6.75 -12.33
N THR A 304 12.10 -5.88 -11.36
CA THR A 304 11.03 -6.08 -10.37
C THR A 304 10.17 -4.82 -10.26
N GLU A 305 8.90 -5.00 -9.94
CA GLU A 305 7.97 -3.88 -9.79
C GLU A 305 8.27 -3.08 -8.51
N PRO A 306 8.35 -1.74 -8.57
CA PRO A 306 8.47 -0.90 -7.39
C PRO A 306 7.11 -0.73 -6.70
N TYR A 307 7.05 -0.99 -5.38
CA TYR A 307 5.80 -0.82 -4.61
C TYR A 307 5.85 0.40 -3.69
N TYR A 308 6.90 0.52 -2.88
CA TYR A 308 7.00 1.57 -1.86
C TYR A 308 8.37 2.23 -1.91
N PRO A 309 8.44 3.57 -2.01
CA PRO A 309 9.69 4.31 -1.87
C PRO A 309 10.34 4.09 -0.50
N VAL A 310 11.66 4.04 -0.47
CA VAL A 310 12.46 4.02 0.76
C VAL A 310 12.83 5.45 1.10
N ASN A 311 12.08 6.07 2.02
CA ASN A 311 12.24 7.49 2.37
C ASN A 311 13.31 7.71 3.45
N ASP A 312 14.52 7.21 3.23
CA ASP A 312 15.68 7.61 4.01
C ASP A 312 16.32 8.90 3.49
N LYS A 313 17.35 9.37 4.17
CA LYS A 313 18.02 10.64 3.82
C LYS A 313 18.69 10.56 2.45
N GLU A 314 19.38 9.47 2.15
CA GLU A 314 20.15 9.29 0.90
C GLU A 314 19.21 9.30 -0.31
N ASN A 315 18.15 8.49 -0.27
CA ASN A 315 17.16 8.43 -1.33
C ASN A 315 16.37 9.74 -1.44
N THR A 316 16.08 10.41 -0.34
CA THR A 316 15.41 11.72 -0.36
C THR A 316 16.27 12.78 -1.03
N ASP A 317 17.57 12.86 -0.69
CA ASP A 317 18.51 13.80 -1.30
C ASP A 317 18.70 13.50 -2.81
N MET A 318 18.69 12.24 -3.19
CA MET A 318 18.75 11.81 -4.60
C MET A 318 17.46 12.19 -5.35
N TYR A 319 16.29 11.91 -4.78
CA TYR A 319 15.00 12.28 -5.35
C TYR A 319 14.89 13.80 -5.61
N LEU A 320 15.39 14.63 -4.70
CA LEU A 320 15.35 16.08 -4.89
C LEU A 320 16.11 16.52 -6.14
N LYS A 321 17.21 15.87 -6.50
CA LYS A 321 17.94 16.15 -7.75
C LYS A 321 17.08 15.81 -8.98
N TYR A 322 16.37 14.68 -8.97
CA TYR A 322 15.44 14.31 -10.03
C TYR A 322 14.27 15.29 -10.12
N LYS A 323 13.73 15.70 -9.00
CA LYS A 323 12.64 16.68 -8.94
C LYS A 323 13.06 18.03 -9.51
N ASP A 324 14.29 18.48 -9.26
CA ASP A 324 14.83 19.71 -9.83
C ASP A 324 14.97 19.64 -11.36
N GLU A 325 15.33 18.47 -11.92
CA GLU A 325 15.32 18.27 -13.37
C GLU A 325 13.90 18.23 -13.92
N ALA A 326 12.99 17.53 -13.24
CA ALA A 326 11.59 17.44 -13.65
C ALA A 326 10.92 18.82 -13.72
N ASN A 327 11.22 19.70 -12.78
CA ASN A 327 10.67 21.07 -12.74
C ASN A 327 11.14 21.97 -13.92
N LYS A 328 12.16 21.56 -14.68
CA LYS A 328 12.63 22.28 -15.86
C LYS A 328 11.88 21.89 -17.14
N LEU A 329 11.08 20.82 -17.08
CA LEU A 329 10.34 20.30 -18.24
C LEU A 329 8.93 20.91 -18.28
N GLU A 330 8.60 21.57 -19.41
CA GLU A 330 7.34 22.32 -19.53
C GLU A 330 6.15 21.43 -19.93
N ASN A 331 6.39 20.36 -20.68
CA ASN A 331 5.33 19.54 -21.27
C ASN A 331 5.09 18.20 -20.56
N ILE A 332 5.67 18.01 -19.39
CA ILE A 332 5.49 16.79 -18.61
C ILE A 332 5.24 17.10 -17.14
N HIS A 333 4.27 16.39 -16.56
CA HIS A 333 3.99 16.39 -15.15
C HIS A 333 4.32 15.02 -14.54
N PHE A 334 4.99 15.02 -13.40
CA PHE A 334 5.33 13.84 -12.61
C PHE A 334 4.39 13.75 -11.41
N GLY A 335 3.56 12.71 -11.36
CA GLY A 335 2.58 12.56 -10.29
C GLY A 335 2.33 11.13 -9.86
N GLY A 336 1.83 10.95 -8.64
CA GLY A 336 1.58 9.65 -8.04
C GLY A 336 2.77 9.09 -7.25
N ARG A 337 2.57 7.93 -6.65
CA ARG A 337 3.48 7.34 -5.65
C ARG A 337 4.94 7.24 -6.11
N LEU A 338 5.18 6.76 -7.34
CA LEU A 338 6.52 6.49 -7.84
C LEU A 338 7.19 7.74 -8.39
N ALA A 339 6.46 8.58 -9.12
CA ALA A 339 6.99 9.80 -9.71
C ALA A 339 7.23 10.91 -8.67
N GLU A 340 6.41 10.99 -7.62
CA GLU A 340 6.61 11.90 -6.48
C GLU A 340 7.49 11.31 -5.38
N TYR A 341 7.92 10.05 -5.52
CA TYR A 341 8.72 9.30 -4.54
C TYR A 341 8.16 9.41 -3.12
N LYS A 342 6.84 9.21 -2.97
CA LYS A 342 6.12 9.32 -1.70
C LYS A 342 5.37 8.05 -1.35
N TYR A 343 5.41 7.69 -0.07
CA TYR A 343 4.59 6.61 0.47
C TYR A 343 3.15 7.09 0.62
N TYR A 344 2.38 7.00 -0.46
CA TYR A 344 0.97 7.39 -0.48
C TYR A 344 0.05 6.20 -0.20
N ASP A 345 -0.93 6.41 0.67
CA ASP A 345 -2.14 5.59 0.71
C ASP A 345 -3.08 5.97 -0.44
N MET A 346 -4.07 5.10 -0.75
CA MET A 346 -4.97 5.32 -1.89
C MET A 346 -5.65 6.70 -1.86
N HIS A 347 -6.17 7.10 -0.69
CA HIS A 347 -6.84 8.40 -0.53
C HIS A 347 -5.91 9.58 -0.80
N GLN A 348 -4.64 9.47 -0.45
CA GLN A 348 -3.64 10.52 -0.70
C GLN A 348 -3.28 10.63 -2.18
N VAL A 349 -3.24 9.49 -2.90
CA VAL A 349 -3.06 9.50 -4.36
C VAL A 349 -4.24 10.19 -5.04
N ILE A 350 -5.47 9.89 -4.62
CA ILE A 350 -6.69 10.52 -5.14
C ILE A 350 -6.65 12.04 -4.89
N GLU A 351 -6.35 12.43 -3.67
CA GLU A 351 -6.27 13.86 -3.29
C GLU A 351 -5.19 14.59 -4.09
N SER A 352 -4.01 13.99 -4.27
CA SER A 352 -2.90 14.57 -5.06
C SER A 352 -3.31 14.76 -6.52
N ALA A 353 -3.94 13.76 -7.16
CA ALA A 353 -4.41 13.86 -8.53
C ALA A 353 -5.49 14.94 -8.71
N LEU A 354 -6.48 14.98 -7.83
CA LEU A 354 -7.55 15.99 -7.87
C LEU A 354 -7.01 17.42 -7.64
N ASN A 355 -6.01 17.58 -6.76
CA ASN A 355 -5.36 18.86 -6.52
C ASN A 355 -4.51 19.32 -7.70
N TYR A 356 -3.84 18.40 -8.39
CA TYR A 356 -3.12 18.72 -9.63
C TYR A 356 -4.08 19.24 -10.69
N ILE A 357 -5.15 18.52 -10.97
CA ILE A 357 -6.15 18.90 -11.98
C ILE A 357 -6.79 20.28 -11.69
N LYS A 358 -7.05 20.60 -10.42
CA LYS A 358 -7.58 21.92 -10.02
C LYS A 358 -6.62 23.08 -10.30
N LYS A 359 -5.30 22.82 -10.32
CA LYS A 359 -4.28 23.84 -10.57
C LYS A 359 -3.98 24.00 -12.07
N GLU A 360 -4.07 22.91 -12.82
CA GLU A 360 -3.74 22.87 -14.24
C GLU A 360 -4.83 23.55 -15.10
N ILE A 361 -6.05 23.63 -14.58
CA ILE A 361 -7.25 24.11 -15.26
C ILE A 361 -8.06 25.07 -14.39
#